data_5c1af4b942eaa416f4919829d789253d
#
_entry.id   5c1af4b942eaa416f4919829d789253d
#
_cell.length_a   1.000
_cell.length_b   1.000
_cell.length_c   1.000
_cell.angle_alpha   90.00
_cell.angle_beta   90.00
_cell.angle_gamma   90.00
#
_symmetry.space_group_name_H-M   'P 1'
#
loop_
_entity.id
_entity.type
_entity.pdbx_description
1 polymer ?
#
loop_
_entity_poly.entity_id
_entity_poly.type
_entity_poly.pdbx_seq_one_letter_code
_entity_poly.pdbx_strand_id
1 'polypeptide(L)'
;MDKSLLEAVKKRRTVYDIEKEINITDEQLEEIINECLLYSPTGFNAQSDRIILALGEKHEEVWDLITESVEAVTDREALGPAIDKINKLRGGYGTVLFFEDKSVIKRLQKQFTDYASYFQSWSQQGNGMLQYLVWVALAQEGIGASLQHYNVLIVKEIRKMFDLPDDWFLVSQMPFGIPKAVPSNRKTFPREGKVRVER
;
A
#
# COMPACT_ATOMS: atom_id res chain seq x y z
N MET A 1 -7.63 -8.54 -24.33
CA MET A 1 -6.33 -9.23 -24.49
C MET A 1 -5.92 -9.72 -23.10
N ASP A 2 -5.86 -11.02 -22.90
CA ASP A 2 -5.47 -11.59 -21.60
C ASP A 2 -4.04 -11.20 -21.29
N LYS A 3 -3.88 -10.30 -20.34
CA LYS A 3 -2.54 -9.86 -19.87
C LYS A 3 -2.04 -10.96 -18.92
N SER A 4 -0.96 -11.64 -19.26
CA SER A 4 -0.42 -12.66 -18.35
C SER A 4 0.04 -12.02 -17.02
N LEU A 5 -0.09 -12.77 -15.93
CA LEU A 5 0.34 -12.32 -14.59
C LEU A 5 1.81 -11.80 -14.61
N LEU A 6 2.70 -12.52 -15.27
CA LEU A 6 4.12 -12.13 -15.33
C LEU A 6 4.35 -10.81 -16.08
N GLU A 7 3.52 -10.50 -17.07
CA GLU A 7 3.60 -9.22 -17.78
C GLU A 7 3.10 -8.07 -16.92
N ALA A 8 2.03 -8.27 -16.16
CA ALA A 8 1.56 -7.32 -15.17
C ALA A 8 2.63 -7.03 -14.11
N VAL A 9 3.26 -8.08 -13.58
CA VAL A 9 4.39 -7.98 -12.65
C VAL A 9 5.55 -7.19 -13.25
N LYS A 10 5.87 -7.38 -14.52
CA LYS A 10 6.93 -6.63 -15.23
C LYS A 10 6.55 -5.17 -15.45
N LYS A 11 5.28 -4.88 -15.73
CA LYS A 11 4.75 -3.51 -15.91
C LYS A 11 4.79 -2.71 -14.63
N ARG A 12 4.44 -3.31 -13.50
CA ARG A 12 4.40 -2.63 -12.21
C ARG A 12 5.75 -1.95 -11.91
N ARG A 13 5.70 -0.65 -11.70
CA ARG A 13 6.86 0.19 -11.32
C ARG A 13 6.46 1.07 -10.13
N THR A 14 7.45 1.48 -9.36
CA THR A 14 7.28 2.57 -8.41
C THR A 14 7.19 3.88 -9.19
N VAL A 15 6.04 4.55 -9.09
CA VAL A 15 5.78 5.83 -9.76
C VAL A 15 5.47 6.85 -8.67
N TYR A 16 6.21 7.95 -8.62
CA TYR A 16 6.02 9.02 -7.64
C TYR A 16 5.25 10.21 -8.23
N ASP A 17 5.44 10.50 -9.52
CA ASP A 17 4.81 11.63 -10.21
C ASP A 17 3.57 11.14 -10.95
N ILE A 18 2.42 11.41 -10.35
CA ILE A 18 1.11 10.90 -10.77
C ILE A 18 0.10 12.05 -10.88
N GLU A 19 -0.94 11.85 -11.67
CA GLU A 19 -2.02 12.83 -11.94
C GLU A 19 -3.33 12.40 -11.32
N LYS A 20 -4.24 13.38 -11.13
CA LYS A 20 -5.59 13.21 -10.54
C LYS A 20 -6.59 12.50 -11.47
N GLU A 21 -6.12 11.66 -12.36
CA GLU A 21 -6.95 10.95 -13.32
C GLU A 21 -6.68 9.44 -13.24
N ILE A 22 -7.67 8.65 -13.63
CA ILE A 22 -7.57 7.21 -13.87
C ILE A 22 -8.42 6.81 -15.07
N ASN A 23 -8.13 5.64 -15.67
CA ASN A 23 -8.79 5.15 -16.88
C ASN A 23 -9.97 4.20 -16.58
N ILE A 24 -10.37 4.10 -15.33
CA ILE A 24 -11.47 3.24 -14.85
C ILE A 24 -12.40 4.06 -13.96
N THR A 25 -13.62 3.57 -13.72
CA THR A 25 -14.55 4.23 -12.80
C THR A 25 -14.24 3.92 -11.34
N ASP A 26 -14.82 4.67 -10.41
CA ASP A 26 -14.67 4.42 -8.97
C ASP A 26 -15.22 3.04 -8.60
N GLU A 27 -16.33 2.61 -9.19
CA GLU A 27 -16.92 1.29 -8.96
C GLU A 27 -15.98 0.15 -9.43
N GLN A 28 -15.33 0.33 -10.58
CA GLN A 28 -14.34 -0.64 -11.08
C GLN A 28 -13.08 -0.66 -10.19
N LEU A 29 -12.67 0.49 -9.68
CA LEU A 29 -11.56 0.58 -8.73
C LEU A 29 -11.90 -0.14 -7.41
N GLU A 30 -13.10 0.10 -6.87
CA GLU A 30 -13.57 -0.56 -5.66
C GLU A 30 -13.66 -2.09 -5.85
N GLU A 31 -14.16 -2.55 -7.01
CA GLU A 31 -14.21 -3.97 -7.34
C GLU A 31 -12.81 -4.60 -7.36
N ILE A 32 -11.84 -3.95 -8.02
CA ILE A 32 -10.44 -4.40 -8.05
C ILE A 32 -9.86 -4.54 -6.64
N ILE A 33 -10.09 -3.54 -5.78
CA ILE A 33 -9.59 -3.55 -4.41
C ILE A 33 -10.25 -4.67 -3.59
N ASN A 34 -11.56 -4.84 -3.72
CA ASN A 34 -12.32 -5.88 -3.02
C ASN A 34 -11.87 -7.29 -3.46
N GLU A 35 -11.70 -7.53 -4.76
CA GLU A 35 -11.19 -8.79 -5.30
C GLU A 35 -9.78 -9.08 -4.77
N CYS A 36 -8.89 -8.10 -4.76
CA CYS A 36 -7.57 -8.24 -4.19
C CYS A 36 -7.61 -8.63 -2.70
N LEU A 37 -8.50 -8.00 -1.92
CA LEU A 37 -8.67 -8.30 -0.50
C LEU A 37 -9.25 -9.71 -0.29
N LEU A 38 -10.25 -10.09 -1.08
CA LEU A 38 -10.94 -11.39 -0.98
C LEU A 38 -10.01 -12.57 -1.29
N TYR A 39 -9.17 -12.42 -2.32
CA TYR A 39 -8.30 -13.51 -2.81
C TYR A 39 -6.86 -13.44 -2.28
N SER A 40 -6.52 -12.45 -1.47
CA SER A 40 -5.19 -12.39 -0.84
C SER A 40 -5.08 -13.45 0.27
N PRO A 41 -4.08 -14.35 0.23
CA PRO A 41 -3.94 -15.39 1.24
C PRO A 41 -3.39 -14.82 2.55
N THR A 42 -3.90 -15.33 3.68
CA THR A 42 -3.42 -14.97 5.01
C THR A 42 -3.11 -16.22 5.83
N GLY A 43 -2.10 -16.16 6.70
CA GLY A 43 -1.75 -17.28 7.59
C GLY A 43 -2.95 -17.69 8.44
N PHE A 44 -3.28 -18.98 8.48
CA PHE A 44 -4.46 -19.52 9.16
C PHE A 44 -5.80 -18.93 8.71
N ASN A 45 -5.86 -18.40 7.49
CA ASN A 45 -7.01 -17.68 7.00
C ASN A 45 -7.47 -16.58 7.98
N ALA A 46 -6.52 -15.83 8.48
CA ALA A 46 -6.73 -14.83 9.53
C ALA A 46 -7.68 -13.71 9.09
N GLN A 47 -7.62 -13.30 7.82
CA GLN A 47 -8.42 -12.21 7.26
C GLN A 47 -8.35 -10.95 8.12
N SER A 48 -7.15 -10.61 8.58
CA SER A 48 -6.88 -9.46 9.45
C SER A 48 -6.67 -8.16 8.70
N ASP A 49 -6.53 -8.22 7.38
CA ASP A 49 -6.28 -7.05 6.56
C ASP A 49 -7.53 -6.16 6.46
N ARG A 50 -7.32 -4.85 6.47
CA ARG A 50 -8.35 -3.83 6.26
C ARG A 50 -7.81 -2.80 5.28
N ILE A 51 -8.69 -2.24 4.47
CA ILE A 51 -8.37 -1.21 3.49
C ILE A 51 -9.32 -0.02 3.67
N ILE A 52 -8.77 1.18 3.53
CA ILE A 52 -9.53 2.39 3.24
C ILE A 52 -9.06 2.92 1.91
N LEU A 53 -9.99 3.15 1.01
CA LEU A 53 -9.78 3.83 -0.25
C LEU A 53 -10.15 5.31 -0.06
N ALA A 54 -9.14 6.16 0.08
CA ALA A 54 -9.31 7.60 0.24
C ALA A 54 -9.28 8.26 -1.14
N LEU A 55 -10.40 8.84 -1.56
CA LEU A 55 -10.59 9.53 -2.83
C LEU A 55 -10.99 11.00 -2.60
N GLY A 56 -10.80 11.84 -3.61
CA GLY A 56 -11.23 13.24 -3.60
C GLY A 56 -10.69 14.00 -2.39
N GLU A 57 -11.59 14.63 -1.63
CA GLU A 57 -11.26 15.43 -0.45
C GLU A 57 -10.52 14.62 0.63
N LYS A 58 -10.91 13.35 0.84
CA LYS A 58 -10.25 12.47 1.81
C LYS A 58 -8.81 12.12 1.43
N HIS A 59 -8.52 12.00 0.16
CA HIS A 59 -7.14 11.87 -0.31
C HIS A 59 -6.33 13.12 0.03
N GLU A 60 -6.85 14.31 -0.23
CA GLU A 60 -6.18 15.57 0.08
C GLU A 60 -5.91 15.72 1.60
N GLU A 61 -6.93 15.46 2.45
CA GLU A 61 -6.81 15.50 3.92
C GLU A 61 -5.70 14.57 4.43
N VAL A 62 -5.57 13.37 3.86
CA VAL A 62 -4.49 12.42 4.22
C VAL A 62 -3.12 13.03 3.90
N TRP A 63 -2.96 13.68 2.74
CA TRP A 63 -1.69 14.27 2.34
C TRP A 63 -1.39 15.59 3.04
N ASP A 64 -2.39 16.36 3.44
CA ASP A 64 -2.23 17.52 4.34
C ASP A 64 -1.67 17.08 5.67
N LEU A 65 -2.26 16.05 6.29
CA LEU A 65 -1.78 15.47 7.54
C LEU A 65 -0.33 14.95 7.44
N ILE A 66 0.01 14.26 6.33
CA ILE A 66 1.38 13.79 6.08
C ILE A 66 2.34 14.99 5.97
N THR A 67 1.95 16.03 5.25
CA THR A 67 2.76 17.25 5.08
C THR A 67 3.07 17.89 6.42
N GLU A 68 2.05 18.20 7.22
CA GLU A 68 2.19 18.79 8.56
C GLU A 68 3.08 17.93 9.47
N SER A 69 2.88 16.61 9.44
CA SER A 69 3.64 15.67 10.27
C SER A 69 5.12 15.62 9.87
N VAL A 70 5.41 15.68 8.56
CA VAL A 70 6.81 15.69 8.05
C VAL A 70 7.49 17.03 8.34
N GLU A 71 6.78 18.13 8.17
CA GLU A 71 7.31 19.47 8.52
C GLU A 71 7.71 19.57 9.99
N ALA A 72 6.94 18.93 10.88
CA ALA A 72 7.19 18.96 12.32
C ALA A 72 8.46 18.19 12.76
N VAL A 73 8.94 17.24 11.95
CA VAL A 73 10.05 16.34 12.35
C VAL A 73 11.25 16.38 11.42
N THR A 74 11.18 17.12 10.30
CA THR A 74 12.24 17.14 9.28
C THR A 74 13.11 18.38 9.41
N ASP A 75 14.42 18.17 9.38
CA ASP A 75 15.38 19.26 9.39
C ASP A 75 15.25 20.16 8.15
N ARG A 76 15.55 21.46 8.33
CA ARG A 76 15.37 22.50 7.32
C ARG A 76 16.02 22.18 5.96
N GLU A 77 17.19 21.54 5.98
CA GLU A 77 17.93 21.17 4.75
C GLU A 77 17.26 20.04 3.97
N ALA A 78 16.60 19.09 4.64
CA ALA A 78 15.92 17.94 4.04
C ALA A 78 14.45 18.24 3.70
N LEU A 79 13.87 19.30 4.24
CA LEU A 79 12.45 19.60 4.13
C LEU A 79 12.01 19.86 2.70
N GLY A 80 12.73 20.68 1.93
CA GLY A 80 12.39 21.01 0.55
C GLY A 80 12.19 19.76 -0.33
N PRO A 81 13.20 18.87 -0.45
CA PRO A 81 13.06 17.61 -1.20
C PRO A 81 11.96 16.68 -0.68
N ALA A 82 11.68 16.67 0.63
CA ALA A 82 10.61 15.87 1.22
C ALA A 82 9.23 16.39 0.78
N ILE A 83 9.00 17.69 0.85
CA ILE A 83 7.76 18.34 0.41
C ILE A 83 7.55 18.20 -1.10
N ASP A 84 8.59 18.35 -1.91
CA ASP A 84 8.52 18.11 -3.36
C ASP A 84 8.06 16.70 -3.69
N LYS A 85 8.55 15.70 -2.96
CA LYS A 85 8.10 14.31 -3.09
C LYS A 85 6.64 14.16 -2.67
N ILE A 86 6.24 14.72 -1.54
CA ILE A 86 4.86 14.66 -1.03
C ILE A 86 3.89 15.29 -2.05
N ASN A 87 4.22 16.45 -2.61
CA ASN A 87 3.40 17.12 -3.61
C ASN A 87 3.16 16.28 -4.88
N LYS A 88 4.17 15.54 -5.34
CA LYS A 88 4.03 14.59 -6.45
C LYS A 88 3.08 13.44 -6.14
N LEU A 89 3.12 12.91 -4.92
CA LEU A 89 2.27 11.83 -4.45
C LEU A 89 0.83 12.31 -4.22
N ARG A 90 0.67 13.49 -3.62
CA ARG A 90 -0.62 14.17 -3.44
C ARG A 90 -1.30 14.51 -4.77
N GLY A 91 -0.52 14.70 -5.84
CA GLY A 91 -1.04 14.92 -7.19
C GLY A 91 -1.79 13.74 -7.79
N GLY A 92 -1.89 12.60 -7.10
CA GLY A 92 -2.60 11.41 -7.53
C GLY A 92 -4.13 11.51 -7.44
N TYR A 93 -4.81 10.49 -7.97
CA TYR A 93 -6.27 10.36 -7.94
C TYR A 93 -6.78 9.98 -6.55
N GLY A 94 -6.06 9.09 -5.87
CA GLY A 94 -6.45 8.59 -4.55
C GLY A 94 -5.29 7.94 -3.82
N THR A 95 -5.60 7.45 -2.61
CA THR A 95 -4.66 6.71 -1.76
C THR A 95 -5.33 5.48 -1.17
N VAL A 96 -4.73 4.31 -1.35
CA VAL A 96 -5.10 3.09 -0.62
C VAL A 96 -4.33 3.10 0.70
N LEU A 97 -5.05 3.06 1.82
CA LEU A 97 -4.50 2.91 3.17
C LEU A 97 -4.65 1.45 3.59
N PHE A 98 -3.54 0.77 3.87
CA PHE A 98 -3.52 -0.62 4.31
C PHE A 98 -3.39 -0.70 5.82
N PHE A 99 -4.27 -1.49 6.44
CA PHE A 99 -4.28 -1.72 7.88
C PHE A 99 -4.22 -3.21 8.22
N GLU A 100 -3.77 -3.48 9.42
CA GLU A 100 -3.87 -4.76 10.10
C GLU A 100 -4.80 -4.63 11.32
N ASP A 101 -5.81 -5.47 11.41
CA ASP A 101 -6.66 -5.58 12.58
C ASP A 101 -5.99 -6.47 13.63
N LYS A 102 -5.35 -5.83 14.60
CA LYS A 102 -4.62 -6.53 15.68
C LYS A 102 -5.52 -7.32 16.63
N SER A 103 -6.81 -7.05 16.67
CA SER A 103 -7.76 -7.83 17.48
C SER A 103 -7.86 -9.26 16.97
N VAL A 104 -7.85 -9.43 15.64
CA VAL A 104 -7.83 -10.74 14.98
C VAL A 104 -6.56 -11.51 15.35
N ILE A 105 -5.41 -10.85 15.24
CA ILE A 105 -4.11 -11.48 15.56
C ILE A 105 -4.05 -11.88 17.02
N LYS A 106 -4.44 -11.02 17.95
CA LYS A 106 -4.50 -11.33 19.38
C LYS A 106 -5.43 -12.52 19.69
N ARG A 107 -6.56 -12.63 18.99
CA ARG A 107 -7.48 -13.76 19.11
C ARG A 107 -6.83 -15.07 18.66
N LEU A 108 -6.18 -15.08 17.49
CA LEU A 108 -5.48 -16.26 16.98
C LEU A 108 -4.30 -16.68 17.88
N GLN A 109 -3.54 -15.73 18.41
CA GLN A 109 -2.46 -16.01 19.38
C GLN A 109 -2.97 -16.72 20.64
N LYS A 110 -4.16 -16.34 21.14
CA LYS A 110 -4.80 -17.00 22.28
C LYS A 110 -5.34 -18.38 21.94
N GLN A 111 -5.86 -18.56 20.73
CA GLN A 111 -6.43 -19.82 20.26
C GLN A 111 -5.37 -20.85 19.93
N PHE A 112 -4.24 -20.44 19.38
CA PHE A 112 -3.16 -21.31 18.90
C PHE A 112 -1.83 -20.95 19.58
N THR A 113 -1.72 -21.31 20.86
CA THR A 113 -0.61 -20.88 21.74
C THR A 113 0.76 -21.33 21.23
N ASP A 114 0.86 -22.51 20.61
CA ASP A 114 2.11 -23.05 20.06
C ASP A 114 2.67 -22.21 18.90
N TYR A 115 1.81 -21.47 18.23
CA TYR A 115 2.13 -20.60 17.10
C TYR A 115 2.04 -19.11 17.42
N ALA A 116 1.74 -18.75 18.68
CA ALA A 116 1.44 -17.37 19.07
C ALA A 116 2.51 -16.36 18.64
N SER A 117 3.80 -16.72 18.76
CA SER A 117 4.92 -15.84 18.37
C SER A 117 5.04 -15.59 16.86
N TYR A 118 4.42 -16.43 16.02
CA TYR A 118 4.53 -16.34 14.56
C TYR A 118 3.41 -15.50 13.92
N PHE A 119 2.25 -15.38 14.57
CA PHE A 119 1.09 -14.72 13.96
C PHE A 119 1.36 -13.28 13.53
N GLN A 120 2.15 -12.52 14.27
CA GLN A 120 2.51 -11.16 13.88
C GLN A 120 3.31 -11.14 12.55
N SER A 121 4.28 -12.04 12.41
CA SER A 121 5.07 -12.16 11.19
C SER A 121 4.23 -12.65 10.02
N TRP A 122 3.35 -13.63 10.20
CA TRP A 122 2.47 -14.15 9.16
C TRP A 122 1.45 -13.11 8.70
N SER A 123 0.93 -12.31 9.61
CA SER A 123 0.03 -11.20 9.26
C SER A 123 0.74 -10.16 8.40
N GLN A 124 1.96 -9.76 8.77
CA GLN A 124 2.76 -8.83 7.97
C GLN A 124 3.08 -9.37 6.57
N GLN A 125 3.36 -10.68 6.45
CA GLN A 125 3.57 -11.34 5.16
C GLN A 125 2.29 -11.32 4.33
N GLY A 126 1.13 -11.64 4.91
CA GLY A 126 -0.18 -11.56 4.26
C GLY A 126 -0.48 -10.16 3.75
N ASN A 127 -0.32 -9.14 4.61
CA ASN A 127 -0.53 -7.76 4.24
C ASN A 127 0.42 -7.30 3.11
N GLY A 128 1.69 -7.75 3.12
CA GLY A 128 2.63 -7.50 2.03
C GLY A 128 2.20 -8.15 0.70
N MET A 129 1.60 -9.34 0.73
CA MET A 129 1.02 -9.99 -0.46
C MET A 129 -0.17 -9.20 -0.99
N LEU A 130 -1.08 -8.75 -0.12
CA LEU A 130 -2.20 -7.91 -0.49
C LEU A 130 -1.74 -6.58 -1.13
N GLN A 131 -0.81 -5.87 -0.51
CA GLN A 131 -0.24 -4.63 -1.05
C GLN A 131 0.33 -4.84 -2.44
N TYR A 132 1.07 -5.93 -2.64
CA TYR A 132 1.65 -6.25 -3.93
C TYR A 132 0.58 -6.60 -4.98
N LEU A 133 -0.44 -7.36 -4.60
CA LEU A 133 -1.55 -7.74 -5.47
C LEU A 133 -2.32 -6.50 -5.97
N VAL A 134 -2.68 -5.60 -5.06
CA VAL A 134 -3.32 -4.31 -5.40
C VAL A 134 -2.43 -3.51 -6.35
N TRP A 135 -1.15 -3.41 -6.06
CA TRP A 135 -0.21 -2.65 -6.89
C TRP A 135 -0.08 -3.22 -8.32
N VAL A 136 -0.07 -4.56 -8.46
CA VAL A 136 -0.02 -5.23 -9.77
C VAL A 136 -1.34 -5.02 -10.51
N ALA A 137 -2.48 -5.14 -9.82
CA ALA A 137 -3.80 -4.93 -10.40
C ALA A 137 -3.96 -3.50 -10.95
N LEU A 138 -3.61 -2.48 -10.16
CA LEU A 138 -3.59 -1.09 -10.63
C LEU A 138 -2.67 -0.90 -11.86
N ALA A 139 -1.50 -1.51 -11.86
CA ALA A 139 -0.56 -1.42 -12.98
C ALA A 139 -1.10 -2.09 -14.26
N GLN A 140 -1.98 -3.08 -14.17
CA GLN A 140 -2.68 -3.66 -15.32
C GLN A 140 -3.59 -2.65 -16.01
N GLU A 141 -4.25 -1.81 -15.22
CA GLU A 141 -5.12 -0.74 -15.69
C GLU A 141 -4.36 0.53 -16.14
N GLY A 142 -3.02 0.48 -16.13
CA GLY A 142 -2.19 1.63 -16.51
C GLY A 142 -2.04 2.67 -15.40
N ILE A 143 -2.51 2.35 -14.20
CA ILE A 143 -2.44 3.23 -13.03
C ILE A 143 -1.08 3.07 -12.37
N GLY A 144 -0.37 4.18 -12.18
CA GLY A 144 0.88 4.26 -11.44
C GLY A 144 0.64 4.39 -9.95
N ALA A 145 1.49 3.74 -9.15
CA ALA A 145 1.42 3.82 -7.70
C ALA A 145 2.79 3.65 -7.05
N SER A 146 2.86 3.96 -5.76
CA SER A 146 4.05 3.71 -4.94
C SER A 146 3.67 3.44 -3.49
N LEU A 147 4.39 2.54 -2.81
CA LEU A 147 4.21 2.32 -1.37
C LEU A 147 4.98 3.37 -0.57
N GLN A 148 4.30 3.97 0.40
CA GLN A 148 4.83 4.94 1.34
C GLN A 148 4.59 4.48 2.79
N HIS A 149 5.42 4.94 3.72
CA HIS A 149 5.41 4.48 5.11
C HIS A 149 5.52 5.66 6.08
N TYR A 150 4.59 6.62 6.00
CA TYR A 150 4.45 7.73 6.95
C TYR A 150 3.68 7.33 8.21
N ASN A 151 3.29 6.06 8.32
CA ASN A 151 2.40 5.50 9.32
C ASN A 151 2.78 5.86 10.78
N VAL A 152 4.07 5.88 11.12
CA VAL A 152 4.51 6.23 12.48
C VAL A 152 4.13 7.66 12.86
N LEU A 153 4.10 8.56 11.87
CA LEU A 153 3.81 9.97 12.08
C LEU A 153 2.31 10.26 12.17
N ILE A 154 1.48 9.49 11.45
CA ILE A 154 0.07 9.86 11.18
C ILE A 154 -0.97 8.88 11.76
N VAL A 155 -0.57 7.74 12.33
CA VAL A 155 -1.51 6.66 12.70
C VAL A 155 -2.63 7.08 13.63
N LYS A 156 -2.39 7.99 14.58
CA LYS A 156 -3.39 8.45 15.54
C LYS A 156 -4.43 9.35 14.88
N GLU A 157 -3.97 10.26 14.06
CA GLU A 157 -4.79 11.24 13.36
C GLU A 157 -5.61 10.56 12.26
N ILE A 158 -5.03 9.62 11.52
CA ILE A 158 -5.74 8.77 10.53
C ILE A 158 -6.87 8.00 11.21
N ARG A 159 -6.66 7.42 12.39
CA ARG A 159 -7.73 6.73 13.12
C ARG A 159 -8.88 7.67 13.48
N LYS A 160 -8.60 8.89 13.90
CA LYS A 160 -9.63 9.90 14.19
C LYS A 160 -10.34 10.36 12.92
N MET A 161 -9.60 10.62 11.84
CA MET A 161 -10.13 11.09 10.57
C MET A 161 -11.19 10.15 9.99
N PHE A 162 -10.98 8.84 10.13
CA PHE A 162 -11.84 7.79 9.58
C PHE A 162 -12.67 7.04 10.65
N ASP A 163 -12.69 7.51 11.89
CA ASP A 163 -13.41 6.88 13.02
C ASP A 163 -13.12 5.37 13.15
N LEU A 164 -11.83 5.02 13.17
CA LEU A 164 -11.39 3.62 13.14
C LEU A 164 -11.17 3.05 14.55
N PRO A 165 -11.38 1.73 14.72
CA PRO A 165 -11.05 1.03 15.95
C PRO A 165 -9.57 1.16 16.33
N ASP A 166 -9.27 1.20 17.64
CA ASP A 166 -7.90 1.30 18.15
C ASP A 166 -7.00 0.14 17.72
N ASP A 167 -7.58 -1.03 17.46
CA ASP A 167 -6.85 -2.21 17.00
C ASP A 167 -6.47 -2.17 15.50
N TRP A 168 -6.96 -1.20 14.74
CA TRP A 168 -6.52 -1.03 13.35
C TRP A 168 -5.18 -0.30 13.30
N PHE A 169 -4.17 -1.03 12.87
CA PHE A 169 -2.80 -0.53 12.75
C PHE A 169 -2.49 -0.19 11.31
N LEU A 170 -2.18 1.08 11.03
CA LEU A 170 -1.80 1.54 9.69
C LEU A 170 -0.44 0.95 9.30
N VAL A 171 -0.41 0.20 8.19
CA VAL A 171 0.80 -0.48 7.68
C VAL A 171 1.49 0.35 6.62
N SER A 172 0.74 0.86 5.64
CA SER A 172 1.31 1.64 4.54
C SER A 172 0.26 2.49 3.83
N GLN A 173 0.71 3.42 3.01
CA GLN A 173 -0.07 4.26 2.11
C GLN A 173 0.37 4.00 0.67
N MET A 174 -0.58 3.86 -0.24
CA MET A 174 -0.32 3.70 -1.67
C MET A 174 -1.07 4.76 -2.46
N PRO A 175 -0.48 5.95 -2.68
CA PRO A 175 -1.03 6.92 -3.62
C PRO A 175 -0.96 6.37 -5.04
N PHE A 176 -1.98 6.66 -5.83
CA PHE A 176 -2.10 6.18 -7.20
C PHE A 176 -2.78 7.19 -8.13
N GLY A 177 -2.52 7.08 -9.42
CA GLY A 177 -3.07 7.94 -10.47
C GLY A 177 -2.41 7.63 -11.82
N ILE A 178 -2.72 8.40 -12.87
CA ILE A 178 -2.03 8.25 -14.15
C ILE A 178 -0.56 8.68 -14.01
N PRO A 179 0.40 7.84 -14.45
CA PRO A 179 1.82 8.21 -14.42
C PRO A 179 2.13 9.37 -15.37
N LYS A 180 2.71 10.48 -14.89
CA LYS A 180 3.28 11.51 -15.78
C LYS A 180 4.45 10.99 -16.58
N ALA A 181 5.24 10.10 -15.97
CA ALA A 181 6.32 9.40 -16.64
C ALA A 181 6.53 8.03 -16.01
N VAL A 182 6.66 6.99 -16.85
CA VAL A 182 7.01 5.64 -16.38
C VAL A 182 8.53 5.51 -16.38
N PRO A 183 9.15 5.11 -15.25
CA PRO A 183 10.60 4.91 -15.19
C PRO A 183 11.06 3.89 -16.22
N SER A 184 11.93 4.30 -17.16
CA SER A 184 12.41 3.48 -18.28
C SER A 184 13.37 2.36 -17.84
N ASN A 185 14.22 2.64 -16.87
CA ASN A 185 15.26 1.72 -16.43
C ASN A 185 14.90 1.00 -15.14
N ARG A 186 14.90 -0.33 -15.16
CA ARG A 186 14.81 -1.15 -13.95
C ARG A 186 16.21 -1.54 -13.51
N LYS A 187 16.62 -1.11 -12.32
CA LYS A 187 17.80 -1.68 -11.68
C LYS A 187 17.48 -3.12 -11.28
N THR A 188 18.14 -4.08 -11.88
CA THR A 188 17.98 -5.50 -11.55
C THR A 188 19.24 -6.00 -10.84
N PHE A 189 19.04 -6.91 -9.89
CA PHE A 189 20.15 -7.61 -9.26
C PHE A 189 20.53 -8.83 -10.07
N PRO A 190 21.81 -9.25 -10.05
CA PRO A 190 22.23 -10.54 -10.64
C PRO A 190 21.37 -11.67 -10.08
N ARG A 191 20.99 -12.62 -10.95
CA ARG A 191 20.19 -13.79 -10.55
C ARG A 191 21.05 -14.90 -9.98
N GLU A 192 22.33 -14.89 -10.32
CA GLU A 192 23.30 -15.92 -9.94
C GLU A 192 23.35 -16.09 -8.41
N GLY A 193 23.33 -17.33 -7.96
CA GLY A 193 23.36 -17.70 -6.54
C GLY A 193 22.10 -17.41 -5.73
N LYS A 194 21.02 -16.86 -6.34
CA LYS A 194 19.76 -16.54 -5.62
C LYS A 194 18.70 -17.64 -5.68
N VAL A 195 18.82 -18.52 -6.65
CA VAL A 195 17.99 -19.72 -6.78
C VAL A 195 18.93 -20.90 -6.92
N ARG A 196 18.77 -21.87 -6.03
CA ARG A 196 19.48 -23.14 -6.09
C ARG A 196 18.47 -24.24 -6.40
N VAL A 197 18.79 -25.07 -7.39
CA VAL A 197 17.97 -26.23 -7.76
C VAL A 197 18.71 -27.47 -7.33
N GLU A 198 18.11 -28.25 -6.44
CA GLU A 198 18.57 -29.58 -6.04
C GLU A 198 17.70 -30.62 -6.76
N ARG A 199 18.33 -31.72 -7.27
CA ARG A 199 17.65 -32.81 -7.99
C ARG A 199 18.11 -34.15 -7.48
#